data_a33d36e3348a7d0092287b8b7273eef1
#
_entry.id   a33d36e3348a7d0092287b8b7273eef1
#
_cell.length_a   1.000
_cell.length_b   1.000
_cell.length_c   1.000
_cell.angle_alpha   90.00
_cell.angle_beta   90.00
_cell.angle_gamma   90.00
#
_symmetry.space_group_name_H-M   'P 1'
#
loop_
_entity.id
_entity.type
_entity.pdbx_description
1 polymer ?
#
loop_
_entity_poly.entity_id
_entity_poly.type
_entity_poly.pdbx_seq_one_letter_code
_entity_poly.pdbx_strand_id
1 'polypeptide(L)'
;MRTTFKKIALLAVSISFFMVSCSSDDNSVATSQGVFDNGIFITNEGNSALSTASISFISENGTVEQDIFRAVNPNAEELGTYLQDMFFDDTRAFIISGSANKITVVDRYTFQYIATIATNISNPRYGVVENGKAFIVNQADWSTGADDYLTVVNLSNYTTSTIALGVSSDHITKANGKVYVSNGYFGSGNSVSVINPATNTIETVIDLGAGNSPSTLQEKNGVLYVLAASNIFKINTVDNFIAGAIEIPSTIESPSNLTIADSKIYFTGNSTSVYATELSASTVSATAILSYTSTSAYGPMYGFAVNNGKIYISDGGDFASDSNAYIYSTSGSLLNTYTVGVGPNGFYFN
;
A
#
# COMPACT_ATOMS: atom_id res chain seq x y z
N MET A 1 -35.47 95.38 -10.70
CA MET A 1 -34.51 94.26 -10.69
C MET A 1 -35.20 93.09 -10.06
N ARG A 2 -35.62 92.07 -10.83
CA ARG A 2 -36.30 90.85 -10.36
C ARG A 2 -35.36 89.72 -10.63
N THR A 3 -34.88 89.04 -9.59
CA THR A 3 -34.09 87.83 -9.67
C THR A 3 -35.02 86.61 -9.43
N THR A 4 -35.16 85.76 -10.44
CA THR A 4 -35.92 84.55 -10.45
C THR A 4 -35.09 83.40 -9.87
N PHE A 5 -35.49 82.79 -8.77
CA PHE A 5 -34.95 81.53 -8.25
C PHE A 5 -35.57 80.33 -8.99
N LYS A 6 -34.76 79.56 -9.68
CA LYS A 6 -35.15 78.26 -10.19
C LYS A 6 -34.99 77.21 -9.11
N LYS A 7 -36.08 76.55 -8.78
CA LYS A 7 -36.08 75.34 -7.89
C LYS A 7 -35.61 74.13 -8.73
N ILE A 8 -34.54 73.51 -8.32
CA ILE A 8 -34.08 72.21 -8.83
C ILE A 8 -34.71 71.13 -7.91
N ALA A 9 -35.57 70.29 -8.46
CA ALA A 9 -36.12 69.12 -7.76
C ALA A 9 -35.07 67.98 -7.87
N LEU A 10 -34.60 67.49 -6.72
CA LEU A 10 -33.71 66.34 -6.62
C LEU A 10 -34.59 65.09 -6.57
N LEU A 11 -34.49 64.25 -7.64
CA LEU A 11 -35.16 62.95 -7.71
C LEU A 11 -34.24 61.94 -7.07
N ALA A 12 -34.59 61.45 -5.85
CA ALA A 12 -33.90 60.34 -5.20
C ALA A 12 -34.35 59.02 -5.80
N VAL A 13 -33.51 58.37 -6.56
CA VAL A 13 -33.72 56.99 -7.03
C VAL A 13 -33.17 56.05 -5.97
N SER A 14 -34.09 55.39 -5.26
CA SER A 14 -33.75 54.29 -4.31
C SER A 14 -33.48 53.03 -5.10
N ILE A 15 -32.21 52.66 -5.21
CA ILE A 15 -31.78 51.39 -5.76
C ILE A 15 -31.89 50.34 -4.62
N SER A 16 -32.88 49.48 -4.70
CA SER A 16 -33.03 48.30 -3.84
C SER A 16 -32.03 47.23 -4.29
N PHE A 17 -30.96 47.04 -3.52
CA PHE A 17 -30.09 45.88 -3.70
C PHE A 17 -30.83 44.62 -3.23
N PHE A 18 -31.25 43.79 -4.15
CA PHE A 18 -31.59 42.40 -3.87
C PHE A 18 -30.30 41.64 -3.61
N MET A 19 -30.02 41.35 -2.34
CA MET A 19 -29.02 40.35 -1.96
C MET A 19 -29.55 39.01 -2.37
N VAL A 20 -29.15 38.53 -3.55
CA VAL A 20 -29.25 37.11 -3.89
C VAL A 20 -28.18 36.40 -3.08
N SER A 21 -28.60 35.81 -1.97
CA SER A 21 -27.80 34.82 -1.26
C SER A 21 -27.71 33.57 -2.14
N CYS A 22 -26.66 33.45 -2.95
CA CYS A 22 -26.25 32.15 -3.45
C CYS A 22 -25.72 31.36 -2.26
N SER A 23 -26.51 30.40 -1.77
CA SER A 23 -25.92 29.27 -1.05
C SER A 23 -25.10 28.50 -2.07
N SER A 24 -23.79 28.69 -2.05
CA SER A 24 -22.87 27.77 -2.71
C SER A 24 -22.96 26.47 -1.94
N ASP A 25 -23.75 25.52 -2.43
CA ASP A 25 -23.51 24.11 -2.20
C ASP A 25 -22.13 23.85 -2.84
N ASP A 26 -21.07 23.91 -2.04
CA ASP A 26 -19.75 23.44 -2.41
C ASP A 26 -19.75 21.92 -2.54
N ASN A 27 -20.47 21.41 -3.53
CA ASN A 27 -20.13 20.16 -4.18
C ASN A 27 -18.94 20.48 -5.09
N SER A 28 -17.76 20.60 -4.51
CA SER A 28 -16.52 20.53 -5.27
C SER A 28 -16.43 19.11 -5.82
N VAL A 29 -16.92 18.91 -7.04
CA VAL A 29 -16.59 17.71 -7.81
C VAL A 29 -15.08 17.71 -7.89
N ALA A 30 -14.43 16.75 -7.22
CA ALA A 30 -13.00 16.60 -7.28
C ALA A 30 -12.62 16.47 -8.76
N THR A 31 -11.78 17.39 -9.25
CA THR A 31 -11.32 17.33 -10.62
C THR A 31 -10.42 16.12 -10.76
N SER A 32 -10.74 15.19 -11.67
CA SER A 32 -9.88 14.01 -11.94
C SER A 32 -8.47 14.47 -12.28
N GLN A 33 -7.48 13.87 -11.67
CA GLN A 33 -6.07 14.18 -11.90
C GLN A 33 -5.49 13.42 -13.10
N GLY A 34 -6.18 12.36 -13.58
CA GLY A 34 -5.77 11.58 -14.75
C GLY A 34 -6.68 10.38 -15.00
N VAL A 35 -6.35 9.57 -16.00
CA VAL A 35 -7.17 8.42 -16.44
C VAL A 35 -7.16 7.28 -15.44
N PHE A 36 -6.16 7.21 -14.56
CA PHE A 36 -6.03 6.19 -13.51
C PHE A 36 -6.37 6.73 -12.11
N ASP A 37 -7.08 7.85 -12.05
CA ASP A 37 -7.66 8.35 -10.81
C ASP A 37 -8.86 7.47 -10.39
N ASN A 38 -9.05 7.26 -9.08
CA ASN A 38 -10.18 6.49 -8.52
C ASN A 38 -10.31 5.05 -9.05
N GLY A 39 -9.32 4.23 -8.77
CA GLY A 39 -9.34 2.82 -9.16
C GLY A 39 -8.41 1.95 -8.33
N ILE A 40 -8.18 0.77 -8.83
CA ILE A 40 -7.37 -0.26 -8.16
C ILE A 40 -6.28 -0.71 -9.11
N PHE A 41 -5.03 -0.45 -8.77
CA PHE A 41 -3.90 -1.07 -9.43
C PHE A 41 -3.66 -2.46 -8.86
N ILE A 42 -3.32 -3.40 -9.73
CA ILE A 42 -2.93 -4.75 -9.36
C ILE A 42 -1.56 -5.04 -9.94
N THR A 43 -0.58 -5.31 -9.08
CA THR A 43 0.70 -5.82 -9.51
C THR A 43 0.55 -7.29 -9.89
N ASN A 44 0.96 -7.63 -11.11
CA ASN A 44 1.06 -8.99 -11.58
C ASN A 44 2.54 -9.35 -11.60
N GLU A 45 2.96 -10.26 -10.73
CA GLU A 45 4.36 -10.64 -10.54
C GLU A 45 4.99 -11.09 -11.85
N GLY A 46 4.21 -11.79 -12.66
CA GLY A 46 4.63 -12.31 -13.94
C GLY A 46 5.44 -13.58 -13.81
N ASN A 47 5.98 -13.99 -14.95
CA ASN A 47 6.82 -15.19 -15.09
C ASN A 47 8.11 -14.80 -15.82
N SER A 48 9.27 -15.09 -15.22
CA SER A 48 10.57 -14.72 -15.76
C SER A 48 10.86 -15.34 -17.14
N ALA A 49 10.37 -16.55 -17.39
CA ALA A 49 10.56 -17.23 -18.67
C ALA A 49 9.72 -16.61 -19.81
N LEU A 50 8.62 -15.94 -19.47
CA LEU A 50 7.66 -15.38 -20.41
C LEU A 50 7.62 -13.85 -20.43
N SER A 51 8.36 -13.19 -19.51
CA SER A 51 8.38 -11.71 -19.35
C SER A 51 6.98 -11.11 -19.22
N THR A 52 6.11 -11.70 -18.40
CA THR A 52 4.68 -11.35 -18.26
C THR A 52 4.37 -10.45 -17.08
N ALA A 53 5.38 -9.88 -16.43
CA ALA A 53 5.17 -8.93 -15.35
C ALA A 53 4.46 -7.67 -15.86
N SER A 54 3.39 -7.26 -15.19
CA SER A 54 2.53 -6.17 -15.66
C SER A 54 1.77 -5.50 -14.52
N ILE A 55 1.11 -4.40 -14.82
CA ILE A 55 0.14 -3.74 -13.93
C ILE A 55 -1.23 -3.77 -14.60
N SER A 56 -2.22 -4.36 -13.94
CA SER A 56 -3.62 -4.23 -14.32
C SER A 56 -4.27 -3.09 -13.54
N PHE A 57 -5.28 -2.44 -14.12
CA PHE A 57 -6.07 -1.40 -13.46
C PHE A 57 -7.56 -1.74 -13.55
N ILE A 58 -8.26 -1.69 -12.44
CA ILE A 58 -9.71 -1.80 -12.36
C ILE A 58 -10.24 -0.42 -12.02
N SER A 59 -10.94 0.20 -12.97
CA SER A 59 -11.55 1.51 -12.78
C SER A 59 -12.78 1.44 -11.88
N GLU A 60 -13.26 2.58 -11.40
CA GLU A 60 -14.42 2.68 -10.51
C GLU A 60 -15.69 2.01 -11.09
N ASN A 61 -15.87 2.05 -12.41
CA ASN A 61 -16.98 1.40 -13.11
C ASN A 61 -16.79 -0.11 -13.33
N GLY A 62 -15.67 -0.69 -12.88
CA GLY A 62 -15.35 -2.11 -12.99
C GLY A 62 -14.74 -2.53 -14.33
N THR A 63 -14.30 -1.60 -15.17
CA THR A 63 -13.55 -1.93 -16.38
C THR A 63 -12.12 -2.31 -16.02
N VAL A 64 -11.62 -3.41 -16.60
CA VAL A 64 -10.23 -3.87 -16.42
C VAL A 64 -9.40 -3.45 -17.62
N GLU A 65 -8.30 -2.77 -17.34
CA GLU A 65 -7.24 -2.50 -18.31
C GLU A 65 -6.00 -3.32 -17.94
N GLN A 66 -5.51 -4.11 -18.90
CA GLN A 66 -4.34 -4.97 -18.74
C GLN A 66 -3.08 -4.24 -19.18
N ASP A 67 -1.95 -4.53 -18.51
CA ASP A 67 -0.62 -4.03 -18.87
C ASP A 67 -0.58 -2.53 -19.19
N ILE A 68 -1.14 -1.73 -18.26
CA ILE A 68 -1.26 -0.28 -18.44
C ILE A 68 0.09 0.41 -18.59
N PHE A 69 1.17 -0.13 -17.99
CA PHE A 69 2.49 0.47 -18.13
C PHE A 69 2.97 0.43 -19.59
N ARG A 70 2.86 -0.70 -20.25
CA ARG A 70 3.22 -0.86 -21.66
C ARG A 70 2.31 -0.05 -22.58
N ALA A 71 1.01 -0.02 -22.27
CA ALA A 71 0.03 0.73 -23.06
C ALA A 71 0.34 2.23 -23.06
N VAL A 72 0.72 2.79 -21.90
CA VAL A 72 1.04 4.22 -21.75
C VAL A 72 2.47 4.54 -22.23
N ASN A 73 3.42 3.63 -22.03
CA ASN A 73 4.86 3.86 -22.26
C ASN A 73 5.46 2.84 -23.24
N PRO A 74 5.02 2.81 -24.52
CA PRO A 74 5.41 1.77 -25.48
C PRO A 74 6.90 1.77 -25.85
N ASN A 75 7.62 2.86 -25.54
CA ASN A 75 9.05 3.01 -25.83
C ASN A 75 9.93 2.98 -24.56
N ALA A 76 9.32 2.84 -23.38
CA ALA A 76 10.08 2.71 -22.14
C ALA A 76 10.65 1.28 -21.98
N GLU A 77 11.69 1.16 -21.14
CA GLU A 77 12.17 -0.14 -20.71
C GLU A 77 11.06 -0.89 -19.95
N GLU A 78 10.97 -2.20 -20.13
CA GLU A 78 9.98 -3.03 -19.45
C GLU A 78 10.14 -2.98 -17.94
N LEU A 79 9.06 -3.24 -17.20
CA LEU A 79 9.09 -3.27 -15.73
C LEU A 79 10.06 -4.33 -15.18
N GLY A 80 10.33 -5.38 -15.93
CA GLY A 80 11.15 -6.52 -15.51
C GLY A 80 10.27 -7.70 -15.11
N THR A 81 10.76 -8.53 -14.17
CA THR A 81 10.05 -9.72 -13.70
C THR A 81 10.01 -9.74 -12.17
N TYR A 82 9.09 -10.50 -11.61
CA TYR A 82 8.84 -10.57 -10.17
C TYR A 82 8.53 -9.19 -9.58
N LEU A 83 7.44 -8.56 -10.09
CA LEU A 83 6.94 -7.34 -9.45
C LEU A 83 6.54 -7.68 -8.02
N GLN A 84 7.15 -6.98 -7.06
CA GLN A 84 7.02 -7.31 -5.66
C GLN A 84 6.05 -6.39 -4.92
N ASP A 85 6.09 -5.10 -5.22
CA ASP A 85 5.32 -4.08 -4.50
C ASP A 85 5.12 -2.84 -5.38
N MET A 86 4.14 -2.02 -5.01
CA MET A 86 3.98 -0.66 -5.52
C MET A 86 3.58 0.25 -4.36
N PHE A 87 4.23 1.38 -4.22
CA PHE A 87 3.93 2.37 -3.21
C PHE A 87 3.89 3.77 -3.80
N PHE A 88 3.32 4.73 -3.07
CA PHE A 88 3.01 6.06 -3.59
C PHE A 88 3.60 7.19 -2.75
N ASP A 89 3.86 8.32 -3.42
CA ASP A 89 3.72 9.63 -2.82
C ASP A 89 2.48 10.35 -3.39
N ASP A 90 2.36 11.65 -3.21
CA ASP A 90 1.18 12.39 -3.63
C ASP A 90 0.97 12.39 -5.15
N THR A 91 2.05 12.29 -5.94
CA THR A 91 2.04 12.46 -7.40
C THR A 91 2.68 11.30 -8.17
N ARG A 92 3.40 10.40 -7.50
CA ARG A 92 4.16 9.32 -8.14
C ARG A 92 3.79 7.94 -7.59
N ALA A 93 3.86 6.95 -8.46
CA ALA A 93 3.88 5.54 -8.09
C ALA A 93 5.28 4.97 -8.31
N PHE A 94 5.73 4.13 -7.40
CA PHE A 94 7.03 3.46 -7.37
C PHE A 94 6.79 1.96 -7.49
N ILE A 95 7.17 1.36 -8.59
CA ILE A 95 6.95 -0.06 -8.90
C ILE A 95 8.24 -0.81 -8.65
N ILE A 96 8.22 -1.74 -7.71
CA ILE A 96 9.38 -2.56 -7.31
C ILE A 96 9.45 -3.82 -8.17
N SER A 97 10.56 -4.01 -8.87
CA SER A 97 10.90 -5.24 -9.61
C SER A 97 12.01 -5.99 -8.90
N GLY A 98 11.70 -7.11 -8.26
CA GLY A 98 12.62 -7.90 -7.45
C GLY A 98 13.81 -8.41 -8.27
N SER A 99 13.58 -9.22 -9.30
CA SER A 99 14.65 -9.81 -10.09
C SER A 99 15.36 -8.84 -11.03
N ALA A 100 14.69 -7.76 -11.45
CA ALA A 100 15.31 -6.73 -12.29
C ALA A 100 16.16 -5.73 -11.47
N ASN A 101 16.13 -5.82 -10.13
CA ASN A 101 16.89 -4.93 -9.24
C ASN A 101 16.67 -3.45 -9.55
N LYS A 102 15.40 -3.06 -9.73
CA LYS A 102 15.06 -1.67 -10.05
C LYS A 102 13.70 -1.26 -9.50
N ILE A 103 13.55 0.04 -9.36
CA ILE A 103 12.29 0.72 -9.06
C ILE A 103 11.94 1.58 -10.28
N THR A 104 10.81 1.32 -10.90
CA THR A 104 10.28 2.17 -11.96
C THR A 104 9.36 3.22 -11.35
N VAL A 105 9.61 4.48 -11.64
CA VAL A 105 8.84 5.63 -11.16
C VAL A 105 7.94 6.11 -12.28
N VAL A 106 6.65 6.23 -12.01
CA VAL A 106 5.64 6.75 -12.94
C VAL A 106 4.82 7.86 -12.28
N ASP A 107 4.19 8.70 -13.06
CA ASP A 107 3.14 9.59 -12.56
C ASP A 107 1.96 8.77 -12.05
N ARG A 108 1.47 9.07 -10.87
CA ARG A 108 0.46 8.27 -10.16
C ARG A 108 -0.88 8.19 -10.90
N TYR A 109 -1.26 9.26 -11.60
CA TYR A 109 -2.58 9.42 -12.18
C TYR A 109 -2.63 9.20 -13.69
N THR A 110 -1.52 9.42 -14.39
CA THR A 110 -1.40 9.20 -15.84
C THR A 110 -0.61 7.96 -16.20
N PHE A 111 0.12 7.41 -15.24
CA PHE A 111 1.04 6.27 -15.37
C PHE A 111 2.20 6.50 -16.35
N GLN A 112 2.46 7.76 -16.72
CA GLN A 112 3.59 8.14 -17.57
C GLN A 112 4.92 7.89 -16.87
N TYR A 113 5.88 7.29 -17.57
CA TYR A 113 7.22 7.03 -17.06
C TYR A 113 7.95 8.32 -16.67
N ILE A 114 8.59 8.33 -15.53
CA ILE A 114 9.38 9.44 -15.00
C ILE A 114 10.86 9.05 -14.91
N ALA A 115 11.18 7.94 -14.24
CA ALA A 115 12.57 7.56 -13.97
C ALA A 115 12.69 6.07 -13.63
N THR A 116 13.92 5.58 -13.68
CA THR A 116 14.33 4.28 -13.13
C THR A 116 15.40 4.48 -12.06
N ILE A 117 15.26 3.84 -10.91
CA ILE A 117 16.22 3.82 -9.81
C ILE A 117 16.77 2.40 -9.71
N ALA A 118 18.08 2.23 -9.97
CA ALA A 118 18.76 0.93 -9.89
C ALA A 118 20.02 0.97 -9.02
N THR A 119 20.49 2.16 -8.62
CA THR A 119 21.66 2.29 -7.76
C THR A 119 21.32 1.88 -6.33
N ASN A 120 22.15 1.01 -5.73
CA ASN A 120 21.92 0.45 -4.39
C ASN A 120 20.59 -0.31 -4.28
N ILE A 121 20.13 -0.97 -5.33
CA ILE A 121 18.96 -1.83 -5.35
C ILE A 121 19.41 -3.26 -5.64
N SER A 122 19.08 -4.19 -4.74
CA SER A 122 19.42 -5.63 -4.90
C SER A 122 18.34 -6.47 -4.21
N ASN A 123 17.61 -7.26 -4.97
CA ASN A 123 16.48 -8.05 -4.52
C ASN A 123 15.51 -7.23 -3.65
N PRO A 124 14.98 -6.10 -4.19
CA PRO A 124 14.13 -5.18 -3.44
C PRO A 124 12.78 -5.82 -3.12
N ARG A 125 12.25 -5.51 -1.93
CA ARG A 125 11.03 -6.09 -1.39
C ARG A 125 9.88 -5.08 -1.31
N TYR A 126 9.80 -4.31 -0.27
CA TYR A 126 8.73 -3.35 -0.01
C TYR A 126 9.29 -1.95 0.20
N GLY A 127 8.47 -0.95 -0.09
CA GLY A 127 8.88 0.43 0.00
C GLY A 127 7.85 1.36 0.66
N VAL A 128 8.33 2.49 1.16
CA VAL A 128 7.48 3.54 1.74
C VAL A 128 8.11 4.91 1.51
N VAL A 129 7.28 5.94 1.39
CA VAL A 129 7.73 7.33 1.33
C VAL A 129 7.53 8.01 2.67
N GLU A 130 8.59 8.61 3.21
CA GLU A 130 8.55 9.43 4.41
C GLU A 130 9.55 10.58 4.30
N ASN A 131 9.12 11.78 4.69
CA ASN A 131 9.96 13.00 4.75
C ASN A 131 10.73 13.28 3.44
N GLY A 132 10.05 13.19 2.27
CA GLY A 132 10.63 13.46 0.95
C GLY A 132 11.65 12.43 0.47
N LYS A 133 11.70 11.27 1.10
CA LYS A 133 12.56 10.14 0.74
C LYS A 133 11.74 8.86 0.56
N ALA A 134 12.19 7.98 -0.34
CA ALA A 134 11.71 6.61 -0.37
C ALA A 134 12.69 5.71 0.38
N PHE A 135 12.15 4.78 1.15
CA PHE A 135 12.89 3.74 1.88
C PHE A 135 12.46 2.40 1.31
N ILE A 136 13.41 1.62 0.81
CA ILE A 136 13.16 0.33 0.16
C ILE A 136 13.99 -0.74 0.85
N VAL A 137 13.35 -1.82 1.30
CA VAL A 137 14.02 -3.00 1.85
C VAL A 137 14.65 -3.78 0.71
N ASN A 138 15.92 -4.17 0.88
CA ASN A 138 16.64 -5.05 -0.03
C ASN A 138 17.17 -6.25 0.74
N GLN A 139 16.89 -7.46 0.23
CA GLN A 139 17.35 -8.71 0.80
C GLN A 139 18.74 -9.14 0.26
N ALA A 140 19.25 -8.41 -0.75
CA ALA A 140 20.54 -8.68 -1.38
C ALA A 140 20.78 -10.16 -1.71
N ASP A 141 21.45 -10.93 -0.86
CA ASP A 141 21.52 -12.40 -0.96
C ASP A 141 20.37 -13.00 -0.11
N TRP A 142 19.33 -13.52 -0.77
CA TRP A 142 18.13 -14.10 -0.14
C TRP A 142 18.43 -15.26 0.83
N SER A 143 19.63 -15.84 0.80
CA SER A 143 20.04 -16.96 1.67
C SER A 143 20.55 -16.51 3.04
N THR A 144 20.77 -15.21 3.23
CA THR A 144 21.29 -14.64 4.49
C THR A 144 20.64 -13.29 4.78
N GLY A 145 20.36 -12.99 6.02
CA GLY A 145 19.91 -11.63 6.40
C GLY A 145 21.07 -10.71 6.80
N ALA A 146 22.30 -11.20 6.77
CA ALA A 146 23.45 -10.42 7.26
C ALA A 146 23.78 -9.21 6.37
N ASP A 147 23.40 -9.25 5.12
CA ASP A 147 23.62 -8.21 4.11
C ASP A 147 22.36 -7.44 3.71
N ASP A 148 21.23 -7.70 4.39
CA ASP A 148 19.99 -6.93 4.19
C ASP A 148 20.20 -5.46 4.55
N TYR A 149 19.58 -4.58 3.76
CA TYR A 149 19.72 -3.14 3.95
C TYR A 149 18.50 -2.37 3.44
N LEU A 150 18.37 -1.13 3.89
CA LEU A 150 17.47 -0.15 3.27
C LEU A 150 18.23 0.67 2.24
N THR A 151 17.63 0.84 1.06
CA THR A 151 17.96 1.94 0.18
C THR A 151 17.14 3.16 0.57
N VAL A 152 17.83 4.27 0.77
CA VAL A 152 17.22 5.59 0.98
C VAL A 152 17.39 6.41 -0.28
N VAL A 153 16.29 6.77 -0.93
CA VAL A 153 16.25 7.56 -2.16
C VAL A 153 15.81 8.97 -1.85
N ASN A 154 16.59 9.96 -2.19
CA ASN A 154 16.14 11.36 -2.17
C ASN A 154 15.22 11.62 -3.37
N LEU A 155 13.95 11.91 -3.11
CA LEU A 155 12.92 12.03 -4.16
C LEU A 155 12.99 13.33 -4.99
N SER A 156 13.89 14.26 -4.64
CA SER A 156 14.11 15.48 -5.44
C SER A 156 15.09 15.28 -6.60
N ASN A 157 16.00 14.29 -6.51
CA ASN A 157 17.06 14.06 -7.49
C ASN A 157 17.44 12.59 -7.71
N TYR A 158 16.75 11.65 -7.04
CA TYR A 158 16.95 10.20 -7.08
C TYR A 158 18.36 9.72 -6.68
N THR A 159 19.12 10.52 -5.94
CA THR A 159 20.37 10.02 -5.32
C THR A 159 20.05 9.04 -4.20
N THR A 160 20.91 8.03 -4.04
CA THR A 160 20.70 6.94 -3.10
C THR A 160 21.79 6.85 -2.05
N SER A 161 21.42 6.35 -0.87
CA SER A 161 22.32 5.90 0.18
C SER A 161 21.76 4.64 0.84
N THR A 162 22.51 3.96 1.70
CA THR A 162 22.08 2.72 2.33
C THR A 162 22.15 2.78 3.85
N ILE A 163 21.29 1.99 4.52
CA ILE A 163 21.31 1.73 5.95
C ILE A 163 21.36 0.21 6.12
N ALA A 164 22.46 -0.33 6.65
CA ALA A 164 22.57 -1.78 6.92
C ALA A 164 21.54 -2.19 7.98
N LEU A 165 20.77 -3.24 7.73
CA LEU A 165 19.86 -3.85 8.69
C LEU A 165 20.54 -5.03 9.41
N GLY A 166 21.31 -5.85 8.69
CA GLY A 166 22.10 -6.95 9.23
C GLY A 166 21.26 -8.11 9.77
N VAL A 167 20.00 -8.20 9.36
CA VAL A 167 19.04 -9.22 9.79
C VAL A 167 17.99 -9.39 8.70
N SER A 168 17.46 -10.61 8.53
CA SER A 168 16.44 -10.91 7.52
C SER A 168 15.22 -10.01 7.63
N SER A 169 15.04 -9.13 6.65
CA SER A 169 14.05 -8.05 6.67
C SER A 169 13.11 -8.15 5.47
N ASP A 170 11.88 -7.65 5.61
CA ASP A 170 10.90 -7.76 4.52
C ASP A 170 9.97 -6.53 4.44
N HIS A 171 8.90 -6.52 5.23
CA HIS A 171 7.88 -5.47 5.14
C HIS A 171 8.32 -4.17 5.84
N ILE A 172 7.78 -3.08 5.35
CA ILE A 172 8.09 -1.72 5.80
C ILE A 172 6.81 -0.88 5.89
N THR A 173 6.73 -0.02 6.89
CA THR A 173 5.67 0.99 6.99
C THR A 173 6.19 2.27 7.65
N LYS A 174 5.36 3.30 7.68
CA LYS A 174 5.66 4.55 8.37
C LYS A 174 4.66 4.84 9.46
N ALA A 175 5.12 5.46 10.52
CA ALA A 175 4.29 5.91 11.63
C ALA A 175 5.00 7.04 12.39
N ASN A 176 4.26 8.06 12.78
CA ASN A 176 4.75 9.15 13.63
C ASN A 176 6.10 9.74 13.19
N GLY A 177 6.27 9.97 11.86
CA GLY A 177 7.50 10.53 11.29
C GLY A 177 8.71 9.59 11.30
N LYS A 178 8.51 8.29 11.54
CA LYS A 178 9.54 7.24 11.53
C LYS A 178 9.17 6.14 10.53
N VAL A 179 10.16 5.33 10.18
CA VAL A 179 9.99 4.15 9.33
C VAL A 179 10.26 2.90 10.16
N TYR A 180 9.41 1.89 10.00
CA TYR A 180 9.44 0.63 10.73
C TYR A 180 9.62 -0.53 9.76
N VAL A 181 10.56 -1.42 10.04
CA VAL A 181 10.90 -2.58 9.20
C VAL A 181 10.75 -3.85 10.00
N SER A 182 10.03 -4.84 9.46
CA SER A 182 9.93 -6.17 10.07
C SER A 182 11.21 -6.97 9.82
N ASN A 183 11.77 -7.53 10.88
CA ASN A 183 12.97 -8.37 10.84
C ASN A 183 12.57 -9.80 11.23
N GLY A 184 12.01 -10.53 10.27
CA GLY A 184 11.45 -11.87 10.55
C GLY A 184 11.22 -12.72 9.31
N TYR A 185 11.79 -12.33 8.15
CA TYR A 185 11.58 -13.05 6.90
C TYR A 185 12.00 -14.53 7.01
N PHE A 186 11.17 -15.41 6.50
CA PHE A 186 11.30 -16.87 6.63
C PHE A 186 11.51 -17.39 8.08
N GLY A 187 11.00 -16.67 9.07
CA GLY A 187 11.15 -17.06 10.46
C GLY A 187 12.52 -16.73 11.08
N SER A 188 13.35 -15.99 10.38
CA SER A 188 14.70 -15.59 10.83
C SER A 188 14.68 -14.22 11.47
N GLY A 189 14.53 -14.15 12.79
CA GLY A 189 14.47 -12.90 13.53
C GLY A 189 13.16 -12.73 14.29
N ASN A 190 13.13 -11.74 15.17
CA ASN A 190 12.03 -11.52 16.11
C ASN A 190 11.93 -10.04 16.51
N SER A 191 12.25 -9.12 15.61
CA SER A 191 12.32 -7.70 15.96
C SER A 191 11.74 -6.78 14.89
N VAL A 192 11.58 -5.51 15.26
CA VAL A 192 11.23 -4.42 14.34
C VAL A 192 12.28 -3.33 14.45
N SER A 193 12.93 -2.99 13.35
CA SER A 193 13.85 -1.85 13.29
C SER A 193 13.09 -0.55 13.13
N VAL A 194 13.46 0.47 13.91
CA VAL A 194 12.89 1.83 13.84
C VAL A 194 13.95 2.76 13.26
N ILE A 195 13.64 3.38 12.13
CA ILE A 195 14.55 4.24 11.38
C ILE A 195 14.13 5.71 11.55
N ASN A 196 15.10 6.57 11.80
CA ASN A 196 14.91 8.01 11.79
C ASN A 196 15.16 8.56 10.36
N PRO A 197 14.12 9.06 9.65
CA PRO A 197 14.27 9.56 8.28
C PRO A 197 15.10 10.84 8.17
N ALA A 198 15.26 11.63 9.26
CA ALA A 198 16.05 12.85 9.24
C ALA A 198 17.55 12.54 9.20
N THR A 199 17.99 11.54 9.96
CA THR A 199 19.40 11.15 10.08
C THR A 199 19.80 9.98 9.20
N ASN A 200 18.83 9.22 8.66
CA ASN A 200 19.02 7.95 7.93
C ASN A 200 19.76 6.90 8.79
N THR A 201 19.35 6.73 10.04
CA THR A 201 19.96 5.77 10.96
C THR A 201 18.90 4.93 11.66
N ILE A 202 19.26 3.70 12.09
CA ILE A 202 18.45 2.93 13.02
C ILE A 202 18.48 3.66 14.37
N GLU A 203 17.33 4.05 14.86
CA GLU A 203 17.15 4.73 16.16
C GLU A 203 17.06 3.71 17.29
N THR A 204 16.31 2.64 17.09
CA THR A 204 16.14 1.55 18.03
C THR A 204 15.67 0.28 17.33
N VAL A 205 15.78 -0.85 18.02
CA VAL A 205 15.25 -2.15 17.59
C VAL A 205 14.31 -2.66 18.68
N ILE A 206 13.08 -2.98 18.32
CA ILE A 206 12.05 -3.47 19.23
C ILE A 206 12.08 -4.99 19.18
N ASP A 207 12.45 -5.63 20.27
CA ASP A 207 12.46 -7.09 20.43
C ASP A 207 11.03 -7.59 20.77
N LEU A 208 10.50 -8.48 19.94
CA LEU A 208 9.19 -9.13 20.14
C LEU A 208 9.28 -10.43 20.95
N GLY A 209 10.49 -10.83 21.33
CA GLY A 209 10.78 -12.07 22.03
C GLY A 209 10.92 -13.28 21.09
N ALA A 210 11.64 -14.28 21.56
CA ALA A 210 11.97 -15.48 20.80
C ALA A 210 10.71 -16.18 20.25
N GLY A 211 10.75 -16.59 18.98
CA GLY A 211 9.65 -17.29 18.30
C GLY A 211 8.57 -16.36 17.70
N ASN A 212 8.67 -15.04 17.91
CA ASN A 212 7.73 -14.07 17.33
C ASN A 212 8.34 -13.40 16.10
N SER A 213 8.47 -14.15 15.02
CA SER A 213 9.00 -13.62 13.74
C SER A 213 7.95 -12.71 13.07
N PRO A 214 8.24 -11.39 12.96
CA PRO A 214 7.31 -10.47 12.35
C PRO A 214 7.23 -10.66 10.84
N SER A 215 6.02 -10.56 10.31
CA SER A 215 5.74 -10.53 8.88
C SER A 215 5.23 -9.15 8.46
N THR A 216 3.94 -8.95 8.46
CA THR A 216 3.29 -7.71 8.04
C THR A 216 3.10 -6.75 9.21
N LEU A 217 3.22 -5.45 8.94
CA LEU A 217 3.00 -4.41 9.95
C LEU A 217 2.24 -3.22 9.33
N GLN A 218 1.32 -2.65 10.12
CA GLN A 218 0.54 -1.49 9.71
C GLN A 218 0.21 -0.59 10.90
N GLU A 219 0.24 0.72 10.67
CA GLU A 219 -0.10 1.70 11.69
C GLU A 219 -1.58 2.09 11.63
N LYS A 220 -2.17 2.32 12.82
CA LYS A 220 -3.48 2.95 12.97
C LYS A 220 -3.57 3.71 14.27
N ASN A 221 -3.88 5.00 14.20
CA ASN A 221 -4.13 5.88 15.36
C ASN A 221 -2.98 5.92 16.38
N GLY A 222 -1.74 5.98 15.93
CA GLY A 222 -0.55 6.04 16.77
C GLY A 222 -0.09 4.68 17.32
N VAL A 223 -0.71 3.59 16.91
CA VAL A 223 -0.34 2.22 17.26
C VAL A 223 0.11 1.45 16.03
N LEU A 224 1.30 0.89 16.09
CA LEU A 224 1.79 -0.06 15.09
C LEU A 224 1.32 -1.46 15.48
N TYR A 225 0.59 -2.11 14.58
CA TYR A 225 0.17 -3.50 14.70
C TYR A 225 1.11 -4.37 13.89
N VAL A 226 1.74 -5.36 14.54
CA VAL A 226 2.74 -6.24 13.94
C VAL A 226 2.26 -7.67 14.04
N LEU A 227 1.97 -8.29 12.91
CA LEU A 227 1.70 -9.72 12.85
C LEU A 227 3.01 -10.48 13.01
N ALA A 228 3.12 -11.29 14.05
CA ALA A 228 4.32 -12.06 14.36
C ALA A 228 3.93 -13.43 14.90
N ALA A 229 4.17 -14.47 14.12
CA ALA A 229 3.77 -15.83 14.42
C ALA A 229 2.30 -15.93 14.86
N SER A 230 1.99 -16.28 16.10
CA SER A 230 0.64 -16.42 16.65
C SER A 230 0.15 -15.18 17.42
N ASN A 231 0.74 -14.02 17.19
CA ASN A 231 0.37 -12.77 17.88
C ASN A 231 0.28 -11.59 16.91
N ILE A 232 -0.58 -10.63 17.25
CA ILE A 232 -0.55 -9.30 16.67
C ILE A 232 -0.12 -8.34 17.77
N PHE A 233 1.14 -7.94 17.78
CA PHE A 233 1.69 -7.00 18.76
C PHE A 233 1.15 -5.59 18.53
N LYS A 234 0.90 -4.87 19.62
CA LYS A 234 0.50 -3.46 19.63
C LYS A 234 1.68 -2.64 20.17
N ILE A 235 2.27 -1.81 19.34
CA ILE A 235 3.42 -0.99 19.67
C ILE A 235 3.00 0.47 19.61
N ASN A 236 3.20 1.23 20.70
CA ASN A 236 2.99 2.66 20.72
C ASN A 236 4.11 3.35 19.90
N THR A 237 3.74 4.14 18.87
CA THR A 237 4.71 4.76 17.95
C THR A 237 5.38 6.01 18.52
N VAL A 238 4.98 6.52 19.69
CA VAL A 238 5.61 7.67 20.34
C VAL A 238 6.88 7.25 21.08
N ASP A 239 6.82 6.16 21.85
CA ASP A 239 7.90 5.67 22.71
C ASP A 239 8.44 4.29 22.29
N ASN A 240 7.87 3.68 21.25
CA ASN A 240 8.20 2.35 20.72
C ASN A 240 8.02 1.22 21.75
N PHE A 241 7.10 1.41 22.71
CA PHE A 241 6.81 0.44 23.75
C PHE A 241 5.75 -0.57 23.30
N ILE A 242 5.94 -1.86 23.60
CA ILE A 242 4.95 -2.92 23.35
C ILE A 242 3.84 -2.78 24.40
N ALA A 243 2.69 -2.25 23.98
CA ALA A 243 1.54 -2.02 24.86
C ALA A 243 0.70 -3.29 25.11
N GLY A 244 0.95 -4.36 24.35
CA GLY A 244 0.25 -5.64 24.45
C GLY A 244 0.23 -6.40 23.14
N ALA A 245 -0.55 -7.49 23.11
CA ALA A 245 -0.76 -8.27 21.90
C ALA A 245 -2.21 -8.78 21.82
N ILE A 246 -2.64 -9.15 20.62
CA ILE A 246 -3.85 -9.92 20.35
C ILE A 246 -3.41 -11.34 20.03
N GLU A 247 -3.85 -12.30 20.79
CA GLU A 247 -3.52 -13.72 20.58
C GLU A 247 -4.29 -14.29 19.38
N ILE A 248 -3.59 -15.00 18.51
CA ILE A 248 -4.18 -15.79 17.42
C ILE A 248 -4.26 -17.25 17.87
N PRO A 249 -5.46 -17.86 17.92
CA PRO A 249 -5.61 -19.26 18.30
C PRO A 249 -4.80 -20.19 17.39
N SER A 250 -4.20 -21.23 17.98
CA SER A 250 -3.38 -22.22 17.24
C SER A 250 -4.12 -23.02 16.17
N THR A 251 -5.45 -22.94 16.13
CA THR A 251 -6.29 -23.51 15.06
C THR A 251 -6.25 -22.65 13.77
N ILE A 252 -5.70 -21.44 13.83
CA ILE A 252 -5.44 -20.60 12.68
C ILE A 252 -3.98 -20.78 12.30
N GLU A 253 -3.77 -21.58 11.26
CA GLU A 253 -2.42 -21.92 10.78
C GLU A 253 -1.88 -20.84 9.82
N SER A 254 -0.59 -20.58 9.88
CA SER A 254 0.15 -19.69 8.96
C SER A 254 -0.52 -18.32 8.77
N PRO A 255 -0.81 -17.57 9.85
CA PRO A 255 -1.39 -16.23 9.73
C PRO A 255 -0.44 -15.30 8.96
N SER A 256 -1.00 -14.54 8.00
CA SER A 256 -0.25 -13.64 7.12
C SER A 256 -1.12 -12.47 6.62
N ASN A 257 -0.54 -11.54 5.86
CA ASN A 257 -1.24 -10.46 5.15
C ASN A 257 -2.13 -9.59 6.04
N LEU A 258 -1.60 -9.09 7.16
CA LEU A 258 -2.35 -8.17 8.02
C LEU A 258 -2.68 -6.88 7.29
N THR A 259 -3.95 -6.49 7.33
CA THR A 259 -4.47 -5.21 6.83
C THR A 259 -5.44 -4.61 7.86
N ILE A 260 -5.37 -3.30 8.06
CA ILE A 260 -6.29 -2.56 8.93
C ILE A 260 -7.22 -1.71 8.05
N ALA A 261 -8.51 -2.00 8.12
CA ALA A 261 -9.54 -1.21 7.48
C ALA A 261 -10.62 -0.84 8.50
N ASP A 262 -11.10 0.40 8.42
CA ASP A 262 -12.03 0.97 9.39
C ASP A 262 -11.45 0.87 10.82
N SER A 263 -12.06 0.11 11.70
CA SER A 263 -11.60 -0.12 13.08
C SER A 263 -11.25 -1.57 13.34
N LYS A 264 -10.98 -2.35 12.30
CA LYS A 264 -10.69 -3.79 12.38
C LYS A 264 -9.37 -4.16 11.74
N ILE A 265 -8.76 -5.20 12.29
CA ILE A 265 -7.66 -5.91 11.71
C ILE A 265 -8.24 -7.09 10.91
N TYR A 266 -7.81 -7.24 9.68
CA TYR A 266 -8.05 -8.39 8.82
C TYR A 266 -6.71 -9.07 8.54
N PHE A 267 -6.70 -10.39 8.47
CA PHE A 267 -5.53 -11.16 8.07
C PHE A 267 -5.94 -12.50 7.46
N THR A 268 -5.03 -13.14 6.78
CA THR A 268 -5.26 -14.45 6.16
C THR A 268 -4.71 -15.57 7.03
N GLY A 269 -5.27 -16.77 6.88
CA GLY A 269 -4.77 -17.98 7.55
C GLY A 269 -5.40 -19.23 6.94
N ASN A 270 -4.90 -20.41 7.32
CA ASN A 270 -5.39 -21.69 6.77
C ASN A 270 -5.44 -21.71 5.23
N SER A 271 -4.46 -21.07 4.60
CA SER A 271 -4.27 -20.91 3.14
C SER A 271 -5.36 -20.14 2.39
N THR A 272 -6.65 -20.30 2.72
CA THR A 272 -7.77 -19.74 1.94
C THR A 272 -8.82 -19.05 2.82
N SER A 273 -8.50 -18.75 4.07
CA SER A 273 -9.44 -18.15 5.02
C SER A 273 -9.03 -16.74 5.43
N VAL A 274 -10.02 -15.88 5.63
CA VAL A 274 -9.85 -14.52 6.15
C VAL A 274 -10.46 -14.43 7.55
N TYR A 275 -9.72 -13.84 8.45
CA TYR A 275 -10.12 -13.58 9.83
C TYR A 275 -10.20 -12.08 10.07
N ALA A 276 -11.03 -11.68 11.04
CA ALA A 276 -11.11 -10.28 11.45
C ALA A 276 -11.23 -10.18 12.97
N THR A 277 -10.67 -9.10 13.51
CA THR A 277 -10.77 -8.78 14.94
C THR A 277 -10.80 -7.27 15.16
N GLU A 278 -11.35 -6.85 16.30
CA GLU A 278 -11.32 -5.43 16.70
C GLU A 278 -9.91 -5.03 17.15
N LEU A 279 -9.53 -3.76 16.92
CA LEU A 279 -8.24 -3.21 17.38
C LEU A 279 -8.05 -3.36 18.91
N SER A 280 -9.15 -3.36 19.68
CA SER A 280 -9.14 -3.45 21.13
C SER A 280 -9.15 -4.89 21.67
N ALA A 281 -9.31 -5.89 20.80
CA ALA A 281 -9.39 -7.29 21.21
C ALA A 281 -8.13 -7.77 21.94
N SER A 282 -8.28 -8.83 22.76
CA SER A 282 -7.17 -9.57 23.36
C SER A 282 -6.91 -10.90 22.66
N THR A 283 -7.90 -11.43 21.94
CA THR A 283 -7.78 -12.66 21.15
C THR A 283 -8.65 -12.60 19.90
N VAL A 284 -8.26 -13.32 18.87
CA VAL A 284 -8.99 -13.45 17.59
C VAL A 284 -10.03 -14.56 17.72
N SER A 285 -11.21 -14.39 17.08
CA SER A 285 -12.16 -15.51 16.90
C SER A 285 -11.56 -16.57 15.97
N ALA A 286 -11.66 -17.84 16.36
CA ALA A 286 -11.25 -18.95 15.51
C ALA A 286 -12.17 -19.17 14.27
N THR A 287 -13.30 -18.45 14.18
CA THR A 287 -14.22 -18.53 13.06
C THR A 287 -13.80 -17.55 11.96
N ALA A 288 -13.50 -18.08 10.78
CA ALA A 288 -13.24 -17.27 9.60
C ALA A 288 -14.48 -16.48 9.18
N ILE A 289 -14.29 -15.23 8.75
CA ILE A 289 -15.38 -14.41 8.15
C ILE A 289 -15.62 -14.76 6.69
N LEU A 290 -14.61 -15.35 6.05
CA LEU A 290 -14.62 -15.78 4.66
C LEU A 290 -13.68 -16.97 4.50
N SER A 291 -14.10 -17.97 3.75
CA SER A 291 -13.23 -19.00 3.17
C SER A 291 -13.64 -19.19 1.72
N TYR A 292 -12.68 -19.30 0.81
CA TYR A 292 -12.96 -19.51 -0.61
C TYR A 292 -12.24 -20.74 -1.13
N THR A 293 -12.67 -21.22 -2.30
CA THR A 293 -12.01 -22.32 -2.98
C THR A 293 -11.06 -21.75 -4.03
N SER A 294 -9.76 -21.90 -3.79
CA SER A 294 -8.73 -21.55 -4.77
C SER A 294 -8.58 -22.67 -5.80
N THR A 295 -8.35 -22.29 -7.06
CA THR A 295 -7.93 -23.19 -8.12
C THR A 295 -6.41 -23.22 -8.32
N SER A 296 -5.68 -22.35 -7.62
CA SER A 296 -4.22 -22.26 -7.68
C SER A 296 -3.57 -23.36 -6.84
N ALA A 297 -2.66 -24.10 -7.42
CA ALA A 297 -1.92 -25.16 -6.72
C ALA A 297 -0.82 -24.61 -5.79
N TYR A 298 -0.26 -23.42 -6.12
CA TYR A 298 0.93 -22.90 -5.46
C TYR A 298 0.76 -21.49 -4.86
N GLY A 299 -0.24 -20.76 -5.28
CA GLY A 299 -0.48 -19.38 -4.87
C GLY A 299 -1.93 -19.08 -4.52
N PRO A 300 -2.59 -19.87 -3.62
CA PRO A 300 -3.87 -19.45 -3.09
C PRO A 300 -3.68 -18.18 -2.26
N MET A 301 -4.60 -17.23 -2.38
CA MET A 301 -4.57 -15.96 -1.64
C MET A 301 -3.22 -15.22 -1.78
N TYR A 302 -2.70 -15.19 -3.02
CA TYR A 302 -1.38 -14.65 -3.35
C TYR A 302 -1.32 -13.13 -3.15
N GLY A 303 -2.40 -12.42 -3.44
CA GLY A 303 -2.61 -11.02 -3.07
C GLY A 303 -3.80 -10.88 -2.13
N PHE A 304 -3.68 -9.95 -1.17
CA PHE A 304 -4.73 -9.65 -0.21
C PHE A 304 -4.74 -8.17 0.17
N ALA A 305 -5.93 -7.58 0.22
CA ALA A 305 -6.14 -6.25 0.78
C ALA A 305 -7.58 -6.11 1.30
N VAL A 306 -7.81 -5.13 2.18
CA VAL A 306 -9.16 -4.72 2.57
C VAL A 306 -9.25 -3.21 2.46
N ASN A 307 -10.27 -2.71 1.75
CA ASN A 307 -10.50 -1.29 1.58
C ASN A 307 -11.99 -1.01 1.36
N ASN A 308 -12.50 0.08 1.93
CA ASN A 308 -13.89 0.56 1.75
C ASN A 308 -14.94 -0.56 1.90
N GLY A 309 -14.85 -1.35 2.97
CA GLY A 309 -15.81 -2.43 3.28
C GLY A 309 -15.76 -3.62 2.33
N LYS A 310 -14.69 -3.77 1.54
CA LYS A 310 -14.49 -4.88 0.61
C LYS A 310 -13.17 -5.59 0.89
N ILE A 311 -13.17 -6.90 0.68
CA ILE A 311 -11.99 -7.78 0.77
C ILE A 311 -11.59 -8.12 -0.67
N TYR A 312 -10.32 -7.91 -0.97
CA TYR A 312 -9.69 -8.18 -2.26
C TYR A 312 -8.74 -9.35 -2.10
N ILE A 313 -8.91 -10.37 -2.93
CA ILE A 313 -8.10 -11.59 -2.93
C ILE A 313 -7.69 -11.88 -4.37
N SER A 314 -6.47 -12.34 -4.57
CA SER A 314 -6.06 -12.88 -5.85
C SER A 314 -5.38 -14.23 -5.70
N ASP A 315 -5.50 -15.06 -6.73
CA ASP A 315 -4.79 -16.31 -6.86
C ASP A 315 -3.59 -16.15 -7.80
N GLY A 316 -2.46 -16.76 -7.48
CA GLY A 316 -1.30 -16.82 -8.36
C GLY A 316 -1.54 -17.63 -9.66
N GLY A 317 -2.60 -18.43 -9.68
CA GLY A 317 -2.93 -19.26 -10.81
C GLY A 317 -1.90 -20.37 -11.03
N ASP A 318 -1.52 -20.58 -12.27
CA ASP A 318 -0.44 -21.49 -12.69
C ASP A 318 0.90 -20.76 -12.90
N PHE A 319 0.96 -19.46 -12.63
CA PHE A 319 2.08 -18.56 -12.90
C PHE A 319 2.54 -18.54 -14.37
N ALA A 320 1.68 -18.89 -15.29
CA ALA A 320 1.95 -18.89 -16.72
C ALA A 320 0.85 -18.21 -17.55
N SER A 321 -0.38 -18.24 -17.05
CA SER A 321 -1.56 -17.64 -17.68
C SER A 321 -2.13 -16.53 -16.79
N ASP A 322 -2.97 -15.67 -17.36
CA ASP A 322 -3.77 -14.70 -16.61
C ASP A 322 -4.54 -15.38 -15.49
N SER A 323 -4.68 -14.72 -14.38
CA SER A 323 -5.32 -15.24 -13.19
C SER A 323 -6.47 -14.34 -12.72
N ASN A 324 -7.05 -14.64 -11.56
CA ASN A 324 -8.24 -13.96 -11.09
C ASN A 324 -7.99 -13.14 -9.83
N ALA A 325 -8.64 -11.98 -9.80
CA ALA A 325 -8.86 -11.17 -8.61
C ALA A 325 -10.33 -11.26 -8.22
N TYR A 326 -10.60 -11.54 -6.94
CA TYR A 326 -11.92 -11.69 -6.37
C TYR A 326 -12.20 -10.54 -5.40
N ILE A 327 -13.38 -9.97 -5.47
CA ILE A 327 -13.83 -8.94 -4.53
C ILE A 327 -15.00 -9.49 -3.74
N TYR A 328 -14.85 -9.52 -2.41
CA TYR A 328 -15.89 -9.93 -1.47
C TYR A 328 -16.35 -8.75 -0.61
N SER A 329 -17.55 -8.83 -0.07
CA SER A 329 -17.95 -8.00 1.05
C SER A 329 -17.23 -8.43 2.33
N THR A 330 -17.15 -7.56 3.33
CA THR A 330 -16.63 -7.92 4.66
C THR A 330 -17.50 -8.92 5.42
N SER A 331 -18.70 -9.27 4.88
CA SER A 331 -19.54 -10.36 5.36
C SER A 331 -19.31 -11.68 4.62
N GLY A 332 -18.34 -11.75 3.69
CA GLY A 332 -17.94 -12.98 2.99
C GLY A 332 -18.69 -13.29 1.70
N SER A 333 -19.55 -12.39 1.19
CA SER A 333 -20.24 -12.60 -0.09
C SER A 333 -19.37 -12.18 -1.27
N LEU A 334 -19.22 -13.03 -2.27
CA LEU A 334 -18.53 -12.68 -3.53
C LEU A 334 -19.34 -11.60 -4.27
N LEU A 335 -18.68 -10.50 -4.62
CA LEU A 335 -19.25 -9.37 -5.33
C LEU A 335 -18.86 -9.38 -6.81
N ASN A 336 -17.56 -9.54 -7.08
CA ASN A 336 -17.01 -9.50 -8.44
C ASN A 336 -15.84 -10.48 -8.58
N THR A 337 -15.61 -10.90 -9.82
CA THR A 337 -14.40 -11.61 -10.26
C THR A 337 -13.87 -10.92 -11.49
N TYR A 338 -12.57 -10.66 -11.52
CA TYR A 338 -11.88 -10.02 -12.64
C TYR A 338 -10.71 -10.89 -13.09
N THR A 339 -10.54 -11.04 -14.39
CA THR A 339 -9.33 -11.64 -14.96
C THR A 339 -8.28 -10.53 -15.07
N VAL A 340 -7.11 -10.77 -14.50
CA VAL A 340 -5.94 -9.86 -14.45
C VAL A 340 -4.70 -10.61 -14.94
N GLY A 341 -3.53 -9.98 -14.90
CA GLY A 341 -2.32 -10.62 -15.44
C GLY A 341 -1.83 -11.81 -14.62
N VAL A 342 -0.63 -12.29 -14.95
CA VAL A 342 -0.01 -13.51 -14.40
C VAL A 342 0.51 -13.28 -12.99
N GLY A 343 0.10 -14.10 -12.02
CA GLY A 343 0.56 -14.04 -10.64
C GLY A 343 0.22 -12.73 -9.94
N PRO A 344 -1.05 -12.32 -9.85
CA PRO A 344 -1.44 -11.08 -9.18
C PRO A 344 -1.18 -11.18 -7.68
N ASN A 345 -0.36 -10.27 -7.14
CA ASN A 345 0.16 -10.34 -5.77
C ASN A 345 -0.09 -9.10 -4.90
N GLY A 346 -0.60 -8.00 -5.45
CA GLY A 346 -0.85 -6.78 -4.69
C GLY A 346 -2.01 -5.96 -5.22
N PHE A 347 -2.74 -5.29 -4.30
CA PHE A 347 -3.83 -4.35 -4.60
C PHE A 347 -3.50 -2.99 -4.02
N TYR A 348 -3.55 -1.95 -4.87
CA TYR A 348 -3.20 -0.58 -4.50
C TYR A 348 -4.30 0.37 -4.94
N PHE A 349 -4.77 1.18 -4.00
CA PHE A 349 -5.94 2.03 -4.20
C PHE A 349 -5.51 3.47 -4.53
N ASN A 350 -6.07 4.01 -5.58
CA ASN A 350 -5.77 5.36 -6.04
C ASN A 350 -6.95 6.30 -5.84
#